data_3ca2234a44c7250bc2c564e07ba9420a
#
_entry.id   3ca2234a44c7250bc2c564e07ba9420a
#
_cell.length_a   1.000
_cell.length_b   1.000
_cell.length_c   1.000
_cell.angle_alpha   90.00
_cell.angle_beta   90.00
_cell.angle_gamma   90.00
#
_symmetry.space_group_name_H-M   'P 1'
#
loop_
_entity.id
_entity.type
_entity.pdbx_description
1 polymer ?
#
loop_
_entity_poly.entity_id
_entity_poly.type
_entity_poly.pdbx_seq_one_letter_code
_entity_poly.pdbx_strand_id
1 'polypeptide(L)'
;SNVMLLAVPSFDVLMQVFAAFRARLQLQAFEFFTERALEHVLAHGAQAPFDEVHPYYVVTEFAANDEAQEAAAMAAFEDCMGNGWVSDGVISASDAQAAQLWRLREGITEAVARYKPYKNDVSVRISAMPAFLAETQALIGEAYPHFDVVWFGHIGDGNLHINVLKPDDTSDADFVTQCEHVTKLLAQVLARFNGSISAE
;
A
#
# COMPACT_ATOMS: atom_id res chain seq x y z
N SER A 1 10.54 15.24 -11.76
CA SER A 1 10.14 14.72 -10.46
C SER A 1 11.06 13.58 -10.02
N ASN A 2 11.23 13.43 -8.72
CA ASN A 2 11.98 12.33 -8.13
C ASN A 2 11.02 11.36 -7.44
N VAL A 3 11.36 10.08 -7.49
CA VAL A 3 10.62 9.00 -6.87
C VAL A 3 11.48 8.35 -5.79
N MET A 4 10.90 8.10 -4.62
CA MET A 4 11.52 7.33 -3.55
C MET A 4 10.69 6.09 -3.28
N LEU A 5 11.37 4.99 -2.97
CA LEU A 5 10.77 3.81 -2.38
C LEU A 5 11.29 3.66 -0.96
N LEU A 6 10.37 3.51 -0.02
CA LEU A 6 10.67 3.39 1.41
C LEU A 6 10.15 2.06 1.94
N ALA A 7 10.96 1.39 2.76
CA ALA A 7 10.53 0.22 3.52
C ALA A 7 10.13 0.65 4.93
N VAL A 8 8.96 0.20 5.39
CA VAL A 8 8.32 0.69 6.61
C VAL A 8 7.90 -0.48 7.50
N PRO A 9 8.24 -0.48 8.81
CA PRO A 9 8.02 -1.63 9.68
C PRO A 9 6.58 -1.84 10.14
N SER A 10 5.74 -0.79 10.11
CA SER A 10 4.32 -0.90 10.48
C SER A 10 3.48 0.17 9.81
N PHE A 11 2.17 -0.06 9.72
CA PHE A 11 1.28 0.94 9.12
C PHE A 11 1.13 2.19 9.99
N ASP A 12 1.22 2.05 11.31
CA ASP A 12 1.16 3.21 12.22
C ASP A 12 2.31 4.18 11.95
N VAL A 13 3.55 3.68 11.84
CA VAL A 13 4.69 4.55 11.54
C VAL A 13 4.69 5.03 10.10
N LEU A 14 4.05 4.31 9.17
CA LEU A 14 3.85 4.79 7.81
C LEU A 14 3.10 6.13 7.80
N MET A 15 2.13 6.31 8.68
CA MET A 15 1.41 7.59 8.81
C MET A 15 2.32 8.71 9.33
N GLN A 16 3.28 8.38 10.20
CA GLN A 16 4.32 9.33 10.64
C GLN A 16 5.24 9.73 9.48
N VAL A 17 5.62 8.78 8.65
CA VAL A 17 6.41 9.04 7.43
C VAL A 17 5.65 9.97 6.48
N PHE A 18 4.37 9.71 6.26
CA PHE A 18 3.52 10.57 5.44
C PHE A 18 3.50 12.01 5.97
N ALA A 19 3.27 12.19 7.26
CA ALA A 19 3.26 13.51 7.90
C ALA A 19 4.61 14.23 7.74
N ALA A 20 5.72 13.54 7.95
CA ALA A 20 7.07 14.10 7.82
C ALA A 20 7.39 14.56 6.40
N PHE A 21 7.04 13.74 5.41
CA PHE A 21 7.26 14.07 3.99
C PHE A 21 6.35 15.19 3.52
N ARG A 22 5.06 15.12 3.86
CA ARG A 22 4.08 16.15 3.47
C ARG A 22 4.41 17.55 4.03
N ALA A 23 5.00 17.60 5.23
CA ALA A 23 5.36 18.86 5.87
C ALA A 23 6.51 19.59 5.16
N ARG A 24 7.36 18.86 4.42
CA ARG A 24 8.61 19.38 3.84
C ARG A 24 8.62 19.43 2.32
N LEU A 25 7.77 18.65 1.67
CA LEU A 25 7.82 18.42 0.22
C LEU A 25 6.48 18.72 -0.44
N GLN A 26 6.55 19.11 -1.70
CA GLN A 26 5.39 19.13 -2.58
C GLN A 26 5.18 17.72 -3.14
N LEU A 27 4.41 16.92 -2.41
CA LEU A 27 4.11 15.55 -2.81
C LEU A 27 3.15 15.54 -3.99
N GLN A 28 3.50 14.79 -5.03
CA GLN A 28 2.65 14.47 -6.17
C GLN A 28 1.96 13.13 -5.98
N ALA A 29 2.58 12.22 -5.22
CA ALA A 29 2.01 10.93 -4.88
C ALA A 29 2.61 10.40 -3.58
N PHE A 30 1.80 9.71 -2.81
CA PHE A 30 2.24 8.94 -1.65
C PHE A 30 1.38 7.70 -1.54
N GLU A 31 1.90 6.58 -2.03
CA GLU A 31 1.20 5.33 -2.16
C GLU A 31 1.88 4.22 -1.39
N PHE A 32 1.09 3.26 -0.91
CA PHE A 32 1.64 2.13 -0.19
C PHE A 32 1.23 0.81 -0.81
N PHE A 33 1.96 -0.24 -0.47
CA PHE A 33 1.61 -1.63 -0.72
C PHE A 33 2.24 -2.52 0.33
N THR A 34 1.63 -3.68 0.55
CA THR A 34 2.09 -4.63 1.55
C THR A 34 3.18 -5.55 1.01
N GLU A 35 3.85 -6.25 1.93
CA GLU A 35 4.79 -7.33 1.60
C GLU A 35 4.17 -8.33 0.64
N ARG A 36 2.92 -8.75 0.89
CA ARG A 36 2.25 -9.73 0.03
C ARG A 36 2.01 -9.21 -1.39
N ALA A 37 1.67 -7.93 -1.52
CA ALA A 37 1.56 -7.28 -2.81
C ALA A 37 2.89 -7.31 -3.56
N LEU A 38 3.99 -7.00 -2.88
CA LEU A 38 5.33 -7.06 -3.46
C LEU A 38 5.68 -8.48 -3.92
N GLU A 39 5.41 -9.50 -3.13
CA GLU A 39 5.68 -10.89 -3.49
C GLU A 39 5.02 -11.25 -4.83
N HIS A 40 3.78 -10.83 -5.05
CA HIS A 40 3.08 -11.08 -6.32
C HIS A 40 3.73 -10.36 -7.49
N VAL A 41 4.11 -9.09 -7.31
CA VAL A 41 4.78 -8.32 -8.37
C VAL A 41 6.15 -8.93 -8.72
N LEU A 42 6.91 -9.36 -7.73
CA LEU A 42 8.20 -10.04 -7.94
C LEU A 42 8.02 -11.38 -8.67
N ALA A 43 7.01 -12.15 -8.29
CA ALA A 43 6.68 -13.41 -8.98
C ALA A 43 6.26 -13.18 -10.44
N HIS A 44 5.77 -11.99 -10.77
CA HIS A 44 5.39 -11.58 -12.13
C HIS A 44 6.52 -10.92 -12.92
N GLY A 45 7.74 -10.89 -12.38
CA GLY A 45 8.96 -10.52 -13.09
C GLY A 45 9.63 -9.21 -12.70
N ALA A 46 9.11 -8.48 -11.72
CA ALA A 46 9.78 -7.29 -11.20
C ALA A 46 11.00 -7.65 -10.35
N GLN A 47 11.92 -6.71 -10.19
CA GLN A 47 13.11 -6.89 -9.37
C GLN A 47 12.86 -6.45 -7.93
N ALA A 48 13.39 -7.22 -6.97
CA ALA A 48 13.34 -6.86 -5.57
C ALA A 48 14.08 -5.54 -5.31
N PRO A 49 13.45 -4.58 -4.61
CA PRO A 49 14.05 -3.29 -4.37
C PRO A 49 15.15 -3.31 -3.30
N PHE A 50 15.08 -4.27 -2.37
CA PHE A 50 15.98 -4.42 -1.23
C PHE A 50 16.34 -5.89 -1.04
N ASP A 51 17.45 -6.14 -0.35
CA ASP A 51 17.87 -7.50 0.00
C ASP A 51 16.96 -8.15 1.04
N GLU A 52 16.43 -7.34 1.96
CA GLU A 52 15.53 -7.78 3.01
C GLU A 52 14.08 -7.52 2.65
N VAL A 53 13.18 -8.31 3.25
CA VAL A 53 11.72 -8.16 3.11
C VAL A 53 11.19 -7.32 4.26
N HIS A 54 10.21 -6.46 3.96
CA HIS A 54 9.61 -5.54 4.92
C HIS A 54 8.08 -5.63 4.88
N PRO A 55 7.37 -5.33 5.99
CA PRO A 55 5.92 -5.45 6.04
C PRO A 55 5.16 -4.50 5.11
N TYR A 56 5.68 -3.26 4.94
CA TYR A 56 5.05 -2.22 4.13
C TYR A 56 6.08 -1.48 3.30
N TYR A 57 5.62 -0.99 2.16
CA TYR A 57 6.42 -0.17 1.25
C TYR A 57 5.65 1.07 0.87
N VAL A 58 6.37 2.15 0.65
CA VAL A 58 5.82 3.41 0.16
C VAL A 58 6.55 3.82 -1.11
N VAL A 59 5.77 4.14 -2.15
CA VAL A 59 6.26 4.89 -3.32
C VAL A 59 5.78 6.31 -3.17
N THR A 60 6.72 7.25 -3.12
CA THR A 60 6.39 8.67 -3.07
C THR A 60 7.08 9.42 -4.20
N GLU A 61 6.38 10.37 -4.79
CA GLU A 61 6.89 11.23 -5.85
C GLU A 61 6.74 12.68 -5.43
N PHE A 62 7.76 13.46 -5.70
CA PHE A 62 7.77 14.88 -5.36
C PHE A 62 8.42 15.71 -6.46
N ALA A 63 8.08 16.99 -6.50
CA ALA A 63 8.68 17.92 -7.44
C ALA A 63 10.18 18.06 -7.13
N ALA A 64 11.00 17.87 -8.16
CA ALA A 64 12.46 18.00 -8.06
C ALA A 64 12.92 19.15 -8.96
N ASN A 65 12.38 20.32 -8.73
CA ASN A 65 12.63 21.50 -9.56
C ASN A 65 13.89 22.25 -9.13
N ASP A 66 14.38 21.94 -7.92
CA ASP A 66 15.56 22.59 -7.35
C ASP A 66 16.26 21.69 -6.32
N GLU A 67 17.48 22.05 -5.98
CA GLU A 67 18.30 21.38 -4.97
C GLU A 67 17.65 21.41 -3.58
N ALA A 68 16.82 22.41 -3.29
CA ALA A 68 16.14 22.54 -2.00
C ALA A 68 15.13 21.42 -1.78
N GLN A 69 14.39 21.00 -2.81
CA GLN A 69 13.47 19.88 -2.72
C GLN A 69 14.19 18.56 -2.50
N GLU A 70 15.32 18.33 -3.18
CA GLU A 70 16.12 17.13 -2.97
C GLU A 70 16.71 17.09 -1.55
N ALA A 71 17.23 18.22 -1.08
CA ALA A 71 17.75 18.32 0.28
C ALA A 71 16.67 18.10 1.33
N ALA A 72 15.46 18.63 1.11
CA ALA A 72 14.30 18.42 1.99
C ALA A 72 13.87 16.96 2.03
N ALA A 73 13.90 16.27 0.89
CA ALA A 73 13.59 14.83 0.81
C ALA A 73 14.60 14.00 1.60
N MET A 74 15.89 14.28 1.44
CA MET A 74 16.93 13.57 2.18
C MET A 74 16.84 13.84 3.67
N ALA A 75 16.55 15.07 4.09
CA ALA A 75 16.35 15.41 5.50
C ALA A 75 15.14 14.68 6.09
N ALA A 76 14.03 14.62 5.38
CA ALA A 76 12.86 13.85 5.80
C ALA A 76 13.16 12.36 5.93
N PHE A 77 13.88 11.80 4.97
CA PHE A 77 14.33 10.41 4.99
C PHE A 77 15.23 10.11 6.20
N GLU A 78 16.23 10.94 6.44
CA GLU A 78 17.16 10.78 7.57
C GLU A 78 16.44 10.87 8.91
N ASP A 79 15.51 11.81 9.07
CA ASP A 79 14.71 11.92 10.29
C ASP A 79 13.83 10.68 10.50
N CYS A 80 13.20 10.18 9.45
CA CYS A 80 12.38 8.97 9.52
C CYS A 80 13.24 7.74 9.85
N MET A 81 14.41 7.61 9.27
CA MET A 81 15.38 6.56 9.63
C MET A 81 15.78 6.65 11.10
N GLY A 82 16.15 7.85 11.55
CA GLY A 82 16.56 8.10 12.93
C GLY A 82 15.48 7.79 13.96
N ASN A 83 14.20 7.96 13.60
CA ASN A 83 13.07 7.63 14.46
C ASN A 83 12.66 6.14 14.37
N GLY A 84 13.28 5.35 13.50
CA GLY A 84 12.91 3.96 13.27
C GLY A 84 11.61 3.78 12.48
N TRP A 85 11.14 4.83 11.79
CA TRP A 85 9.93 4.79 10.98
C TRP A 85 10.16 4.27 9.56
N VAL A 86 11.38 4.35 9.08
CA VAL A 86 11.83 3.82 7.80
C VAL A 86 13.02 2.91 8.05
N SER A 87 12.98 1.71 7.49
CA SER A 87 14.02 0.68 7.66
C SER A 87 15.06 0.72 6.54
N ASP A 88 14.64 1.12 5.33
CA ASP A 88 15.48 1.21 4.14
C ASP A 88 14.80 2.14 3.12
N GLY A 89 15.56 2.60 2.15
CA GLY A 89 15.02 3.47 1.11
C GLY A 89 15.95 3.62 -0.07
N VAL A 90 15.38 4.01 -1.19
CA VAL A 90 16.10 4.33 -2.42
C VAL A 90 15.44 5.51 -3.10
N ILE A 91 16.24 6.38 -3.68
CA ILE A 91 15.79 7.50 -4.51
C ILE A 91 16.20 7.24 -5.97
N SER A 92 15.30 7.56 -6.90
CA SER A 92 15.60 7.43 -8.33
C SER A 92 16.67 8.43 -8.77
N ALA A 93 17.64 7.95 -9.54
CA ALA A 93 18.69 8.78 -10.15
C ALA A 93 18.42 9.04 -11.66
N SER A 94 17.37 8.43 -12.20
CA SER A 94 16.97 8.58 -13.60
C SER A 94 15.49 8.32 -13.79
N ASP A 95 14.94 8.74 -14.91
CA ASP A 95 13.54 8.45 -15.25
C ASP A 95 13.28 6.94 -15.40
N ALA A 96 14.28 6.19 -15.88
CA ALA A 96 14.17 4.73 -15.98
C ALA A 96 14.08 4.08 -14.59
N GLN A 97 14.86 4.53 -13.62
CA GLN A 97 14.76 4.05 -12.25
C GLN A 97 13.44 4.45 -11.59
N ALA A 98 12.98 5.67 -11.81
CA ALA A 98 11.67 6.12 -11.33
C ALA A 98 10.54 5.21 -11.86
N ALA A 99 10.57 4.86 -13.14
CA ALA A 99 9.60 3.95 -13.74
C ALA A 99 9.69 2.53 -13.13
N GLN A 100 10.88 2.05 -12.83
CA GLN A 100 11.06 0.75 -12.17
C GLN A 100 10.48 0.74 -10.76
N LEU A 101 10.64 1.80 -9.99
CA LEU A 101 10.05 1.93 -8.65
C LEU A 101 8.53 1.98 -8.72
N TRP A 102 7.97 2.76 -9.63
CA TRP A 102 6.52 2.81 -9.85
C TRP A 102 5.93 1.47 -10.29
N ARG A 103 6.66 0.69 -11.06
CA ARG A 103 6.20 -0.65 -11.50
C ARG A 103 5.87 -1.56 -10.32
N LEU A 104 6.59 -1.44 -9.20
CA LEU A 104 6.31 -2.23 -8.00
C LEU A 104 4.90 -1.97 -7.47
N ARG A 105 4.40 -0.75 -7.60
CA ARG A 105 3.04 -0.37 -7.19
C ARG A 105 2.02 -0.56 -8.32
N GLU A 106 2.28 -0.06 -9.48
CA GLU A 106 1.36 -0.10 -10.63
C GLU A 106 1.19 -1.50 -11.21
N GLY A 107 2.17 -2.36 -11.03
CA GLY A 107 2.14 -3.74 -11.51
C GLY A 107 1.28 -4.70 -10.67
N ILE A 108 0.74 -4.28 -9.52
CA ILE A 108 0.01 -5.17 -8.62
C ILE A 108 -1.24 -5.73 -9.28
N THR A 109 -2.05 -4.90 -9.89
CA THR A 109 -3.30 -5.31 -10.55
C THR A 109 -3.07 -6.38 -11.61
N GLU A 110 -2.06 -6.20 -12.45
CA GLU A 110 -1.71 -7.18 -13.47
C GLU A 110 -1.15 -8.47 -12.85
N ALA A 111 -0.29 -8.35 -11.84
CA ALA A 111 0.33 -9.48 -11.18
C ALA A 111 -0.67 -10.42 -10.51
N VAL A 112 -1.77 -9.88 -9.96
CA VAL A 112 -2.79 -10.68 -9.27
C VAL A 112 -3.97 -11.09 -10.16
N ALA A 113 -4.04 -10.58 -11.39
CA ALA A 113 -5.20 -10.80 -12.29
C ALA A 113 -5.50 -12.30 -12.52
N ARG A 114 -4.47 -13.14 -12.62
CA ARG A 114 -4.62 -14.59 -12.82
C ARG A 114 -5.32 -15.31 -11.67
N TYR A 115 -5.35 -14.71 -10.48
CA TYR A 115 -5.97 -15.27 -9.28
C TYR A 115 -7.43 -14.83 -9.11
N LYS A 116 -8.03 -14.24 -10.14
CA LYS A 116 -9.45 -13.80 -10.14
C LYS A 116 -9.80 -12.97 -8.90
N PRO A 117 -9.14 -11.85 -8.65
CA PRO A 117 -9.32 -11.10 -7.41
C PRO A 117 -10.73 -10.55 -7.28
N TYR A 118 -11.29 -10.65 -6.07
CA TYR A 118 -12.48 -9.90 -5.68
C TYR A 118 -12.03 -8.57 -5.07
N LYS A 119 -12.41 -7.47 -5.70
CA LYS A 119 -11.88 -6.14 -5.39
C LYS A 119 -12.88 -5.33 -4.57
N ASN A 120 -12.39 -4.70 -3.51
CA ASN A 120 -13.09 -3.67 -2.78
C ASN A 120 -12.21 -2.43 -2.69
N ASP A 121 -12.76 -1.29 -3.09
CA ASP A 121 -12.12 0.01 -2.95
C ASP A 121 -12.88 0.80 -1.90
N VAL A 122 -12.15 1.28 -0.89
CA VAL A 122 -12.75 1.97 0.25
C VAL A 122 -12.07 3.30 0.50
N SER A 123 -12.81 4.21 1.10
CA SER A 123 -12.29 5.50 1.55
C SER A 123 -12.60 5.69 3.02
N VAL A 124 -11.58 6.07 3.78
CA VAL A 124 -11.70 6.46 5.18
C VAL A 124 -10.91 7.74 5.42
N ARG A 125 -11.16 8.41 6.53
CA ARG A 125 -10.32 9.54 6.93
C ARG A 125 -8.88 9.07 7.09
N ILE A 126 -7.94 9.89 6.67
CA ILE A 126 -6.50 9.55 6.74
C ILE A 126 -6.11 9.13 8.16
N SER A 127 -6.57 9.84 9.19
CA SER A 127 -6.29 9.53 10.59
C SER A 127 -6.86 8.18 11.06
N ALA A 128 -7.88 7.66 10.39
CA ALA A 128 -8.52 6.39 10.72
C ALA A 128 -7.92 5.19 9.97
N MET A 129 -7.07 5.42 8.99
CA MET A 129 -6.51 4.35 8.15
C MET A 129 -5.81 3.25 8.94
N PRO A 130 -4.94 3.55 9.94
CA PRO A 130 -4.27 2.49 10.71
C PRO A 130 -5.24 1.57 11.45
N ALA A 131 -6.20 2.15 12.18
CA ALA A 131 -7.18 1.37 12.93
C ALA A 131 -8.11 0.58 11.99
N PHE A 132 -8.56 1.20 10.91
CA PHE A 132 -9.39 0.55 9.90
C PHE A 132 -8.68 -0.67 9.29
N LEU A 133 -7.45 -0.50 8.86
CA LEU A 133 -6.66 -1.57 8.26
C LEU A 133 -6.44 -2.72 9.25
N ALA A 134 -6.04 -2.41 10.48
CA ALA A 134 -5.80 -3.42 11.51
C ALA A 134 -7.07 -4.22 11.86
N GLU A 135 -8.20 -3.54 12.06
CA GLU A 135 -9.47 -4.22 12.35
C GLU A 135 -9.95 -5.08 11.19
N THR A 136 -9.83 -4.57 9.96
CA THR A 136 -10.27 -5.30 8.76
C THR A 136 -9.40 -6.53 8.52
N GLN A 137 -8.08 -6.40 8.65
CA GLN A 137 -7.17 -7.55 8.54
C GLN A 137 -7.50 -8.62 9.58
N ALA A 138 -7.77 -8.21 10.82
CA ALA A 138 -8.12 -9.14 11.88
C ALA A 138 -9.44 -9.88 11.61
N LEU A 139 -10.48 -9.17 11.19
CA LEU A 139 -11.79 -9.76 10.89
C LEU A 139 -11.74 -10.74 9.70
N ILE A 140 -11.10 -10.35 8.62
CA ILE A 140 -10.95 -11.22 7.43
C ILE A 140 -10.08 -12.43 7.79
N GLY A 141 -8.98 -12.23 8.50
CA GLY A 141 -8.07 -13.29 8.91
C GLY A 141 -8.70 -14.30 9.85
N GLU A 142 -9.62 -13.87 10.72
CA GLU A 142 -10.37 -14.76 11.60
C GLU A 142 -11.43 -15.57 10.83
N ALA A 143 -12.18 -14.91 9.95
CA ALA A 143 -13.24 -15.55 9.18
C ALA A 143 -12.70 -16.46 8.07
N TYR A 144 -11.63 -16.05 7.41
CA TYR A 144 -11.03 -16.73 6.26
C TYR A 144 -9.49 -16.74 6.36
N PRO A 145 -8.93 -17.54 7.28
CA PRO A 145 -7.47 -17.53 7.53
C PRO A 145 -6.63 -17.99 6.35
N HIS A 146 -7.23 -18.67 5.37
CA HIS A 146 -6.56 -19.17 4.16
C HIS A 146 -6.62 -18.20 2.98
N PHE A 147 -7.34 -17.08 3.10
CA PHE A 147 -7.41 -16.10 2.03
C PHE A 147 -6.09 -15.34 1.89
N ASP A 148 -5.67 -15.20 0.64
CA ASP A 148 -4.60 -14.31 0.24
C ASP A 148 -5.21 -12.94 -0.05
N VAL A 149 -4.94 -11.98 0.83
CA VAL A 149 -5.49 -10.62 0.73
C VAL A 149 -4.36 -9.64 0.45
N VAL A 150 -4.53 -8.87 -0.60
CA VAL A 150 -3.54 -7.90 -1.06
C VAL A 150 -4.04 -6.49 -0.82
N TRP A 151 -3.24 -5.70 -0.09
CA TRP A 151 -3.55 -4.33 0.28
C TRP A 151 -2.58 -3.37 -0.39
N PHE A 152 -3.13 -2.31 -0.96
CA PHE A 152 -2.39 -1.18 -1.51
C PHE A 152 -3.30 0.03 -1.61
N GLY A 153 -2.77 1.21 -1.86
CA GLY A 153 -3.65 2.36 -1.98
C GLY A 153 -2.95 3.71 -1.96
N HIS A 154 -3.77 4.75 -1.91
CA HIS A 154 -3.41 6.15 -1.96
C HIS A 154 -3.59 6.76 -0.56
N ILE A 155 -2.48 6.96 0.14
CA ILE A 155 -2.53 7.46 1.53
C ILE A 155 -3.10 8.87 1.58
N GLY A 156 -2.69 9.74 0.66
CA GLY A 156 -3.12 11.14 0.65
C GLY A 156 -4.63 11.34 0.47
N ASP A 157 -5.29 10.38 -0.17
CA ASP A 157 -6.73 10.43 -0.45
C ASP A 157 -7.57 9.61 0.54
N GLY A 158 -6.94 8.92 1.48
CA GLY A 158 -7.64 8.00 2.38
C GLY A 158 -8.21 6.78 1.66
N ASN A 159 -7.67 6.42 0.50
CA ASN A 159 -8.18 5.36 -0.36
C ASN A 159 -7.37 4.07 -0.21
N LEU A 160 -8.07 2.96 0.02
CA LEU A 160 -7.49 1.64 0.19
C LEU A 160 -8.10 0.66 -0.81
N HIS A 161 -7.24 -0.09 -1.50
CA HIS A 161 -7.63 -1.19 -2.37
C HIS A 161 -7.41 -2.51 -1.62
N ILE A 162 -8.46 -3.33 -1.59
CA ILE A 162 -8.44 -4.63 -0.91
C ILE A 162 -8.80 -5.68 -1.94
N ASN A 163 -7.83 -6.51 -2.35
CA ASN A 163 -8.04 -7.57 -3.30
C ASN A 163 -7.95 -8.92 -2.58
N VAL A 164 -9.03 -9.68 -2.60
CA VAL A 164 -9.06 -11.06 -2.10
C VAL A 164 -8.84 -11.99 -3.29
N LEU A 165 -7.78 -12.78 -3.25
CA LEU A 165 -7.42 -13.70 -4.33
C LEU A 165 -8.17 -15.02 -4.14
N LYS A 166 -8.67 -15.58 -5.25
CA LYS A 166 -9.40 -16.85 -5.20
C LYS A 166 -8.45 -18.02 -4.93
N PRO A 167 -8.67 -18.80 -3.86
CA PRO A 167 -7.93 -20.04 -3.65
C PRO A 167 -8.20 -21.06 -4.76
N ASP A 168 -7.20 -21.86 -5.12
CA ASP A 168 -7.32 -22.86 -6.18
C ASP A 168 -8.33 -23.96 -5.87
N ASP A 169 -8.52 -24.28 -4.59
CA ASP A 169 -9.43 -25.33 -4.09
C ASP A 169 -10.86 -24.86 -3.88
N THR A 170 -11.17 -23.60 -4.18
CA THR A 170 -12.51 -23.02 -4.00
C THR A 170 -13.17 -22.78 -5.36
N SER A 171 -14.43 -23.20 -5.52
CA SER A 171 -15.19 -22.92 -6.74
C SER A 171 -15.47 -21.43 -6.90
N ASP A 172 -15.68 -20.98 -8.14
CA ASP A 172 -16.02 -19.58 -8.42
C ASP A 172 -17.28 -19.13 -7.67
N ALA A 173 -18.32 -19.98 -7.62
CA ALA A 173 -19.57 -19.68 -6.92
C ALA A 173 -19.39 -19.56 -5.41
N ASP A 174 -18.66 -20.50 -4.80
CA ASP A 174 -18.37 -20.45 -3.35
C ASP A 174 -17.51 -19.25 -3.00
N PHE A 175 -16.53 -18.94 -3.84
CA PHE A 175 -15.68 -17.78 -3.63
C PHE A 175 -16.46 -16.47 -3.65
N VAL A 176 -17.38 -16.31 -4.60
CA VAL A 176 -18.24 -15.11 -4.67
C VAL A 176 -19.08 -14.98 -3.40
N THR A 177 -19.68 -16.07 -2.92
CA THR A 177 -20.45 -16.08 -1.67
C THR A 177 -19.62 -15.69 -0.47
N GLN A 178 -18.40 -16.22 -0.36
CA GLN A 178 -17.46 -15.87 0.72
C GLN A 178 -17.04 -14.40 0.63
N CYS A 179 -16.77 -13.90 -0.57
CA CYS A 179 -16.39 -12.51 -0.78
C CYS A 179 -17.54 -11.52 -0.51
N GLU A 180 -18.77 -11.90 -0.77
CA GLU A 180 -19.94 -11.11 -0.35
C GLU A 180 -20.01 -10.98 1.17
N HIS A 181 -19.65 -12.04 1.90
CA HIS A 181 -19.53 -11.99 3.35
C HIS A 181 -18.37 -11.08 3.78
N VAL A 182 -17.23 -11.14 3.11
CA VAL A 182 -16.12 -10.21 3.34
C VAL A 182 -16.57 -8.76 3.16
N THR A 183 -17.33 -8.47 2.11
CA THR A 183 -17.87 -7.12 1.87
C THR A 183 -18.78 -6.66 3.00
N LYS A 184 -19.60 -7.56 3.56
CA LYS A 184 -20.44 -7.25 4.73
C LYS A 184 -19.61 -6.94 5.98
N LEU A 185 -18.57 -7.73 6.24
CA LEU A 185 -17.63 -7.45 7.34
C LEU A 185 -16.94 -6.10 7.15
N LEU A 186 -16.51 -5.82 5.95
CA LEU A 186 -15.90 -4.56 5.57
C LEU A 186 -16.85 -3.37 5.81
N ALA A 187 -18.11 -3.50 5.40
CA ALA A 187 -19.12 -2.48 5.62
C ALA A 187 -19.36 -2.19 7.11
N GLN A 188 -19.30 -3.20 7.97
CA GLN A 188 -19.43 -3.03 9.42
C GLN A 188 -18.26 -2.21 9.99
N VAL A 189 -17.03 -2.48 9.56
CA VAL A 189 -15.86 -1.70 9.98
C VAL A 189 -15.94 -0.27 9.45
N LEU A 190 -16.28 -0.10 8.18
CA LEU A 190 -16.43 1.23 7.56
C LEU A 190 -17.45 2.09 8.30
N ALA A 191 -18.58 1.52 8.74
CA ALA A 191 -19.60 2.25 9.48
C ALA A 191 -19.05 2.87 10.78
N ARG A 192 -18.14 2.18 11.46
CA ARG A 192 -17.50 2.71 12.68
C ARG A 192 -16.56 3.87 12.42
N PHE A 193 -15.97 3.93 11.24
CA PHE A 193 -15.02 4.99 10.85
C PHE A 193 -15.61 6.04 9.92
N ASN A 194 -16.92 6.02 9.68
CA ASN A 194 -17.59 6.90 8.72
C ASN A 194 -16.98 6.82 7.31
N GLY A 195 -16.51 5.63 6.94
CA GLY A 195 -15.95 5.36 5.64
C GLY A 195 -17.00 4.95 4.63
N SER A 196 -16.57 4.81 3.39
CA SER A 196 -17.44 4.39 2.27
C SER A 196 -16.75 3.38 1.38
N ILE A 197 -17.57 2.53 0.73
CA ILE A 197 -17.11 1.69 -0.37
C ILE A 197 -17.33 2.48 -1.66
N SER A 198 -16.27 2.59 -2.48
CA SER A 198 -16.42 3.17 -3.81
C SER A 198 -17.17 2.20 -4.70
N ALA A 199 -18.27 2.65 -5.28
CA ALA A 199 -18.95 1.92 -6.34
C ALA A 199 -18.16 2.15 -7.65
N GLU A 200 -17.66 1.08 -8.26
CA GLU A 200 -17.26 1.10 -9.65
C GLU A 200 -18.48 0.88 -10.54
#